data_407cd4530ec2fc2b3cfc7c1d8e97f89f
#
_entry.id   407cd4530ec2fc2b3cfc7c1d8e97f89f
#
_cell.length_a   1.000
_cell.length_b   1.000
_cell.length_c   1.000
_cell.angle_alpha   90.00
_cell.angle_beta   90.00
_cell.angle_gamma   90.00
#
_symmetry.space_group_name_H-M   'P 1'
#
loop_
_entity.id
_entity.type
_entity.pdbx_description
1 polymer ?
#
loop_
_entity_poly.entity_id
_entity_poly.type
_entity_poly.pdbx_seq_one_letter_code
_entity_poly.pdbx_strand_id
1 'polypeptide(L)' 'MKYLVIELQGTGESVANIVTTHDTINEAESKYHQILGAAAVSSVPVHAAVILTDEGHSMKHECYKHITE' A
#
# COMPACT_ATOMS: atom_id res chain seq x y z
N MET A 1 -2.84 -16.13 -12.08
CA MET A 1 -2.02 -14.95 -11.74
C MET A 1 -2.25 -14.57 -10.30
N LYS A 2 -1.19 -14.20 -9.59
CA LYS A 2 -1.29 -13.71 -8.22
C LYS A 2 -1.13 -12.21 -8.20
N TYR A 3 -1.68 -11.58 -7.18
CA TYR A 3 -1.58 -10.13 -6.98
C TYR A 3 -0.98 -9.87 -5.61
N LEU A 4 -0.05 -8.92 -5.56
CA LEU A 4 0.60 -8.54 -4.31
C LEU A 4 0.14 -7.14 -3.92
N VAL A 5 -0.25 -6.99 -2.65
CA VAL A 5 -0.56 -5.67 -2.11
C VAL A 5 0.52 -5.33 -1.10
N ILE A 6 1.16 -4.20 -1.29
CA ILE A 6 2.27 -3.75 -0.45
C ILE A 6 1.84 -2.48 0.27
N GLU A 7 1.88 -2.53 1.60
CA GLU A 7 1.68 -1.36 2.44
C GLU A 7 3.05 -0.81 2.81
N LEU A 8 3.27 0.48 2.57
CA LEU A 8 4.52 1.17 2.88
C LEU A 8 4.27 2.23 3.94
N GLN A 9 5.09 2.23 4.99
CA GLN A 9 5.04 3.24 6.06
C GLN A 9 6.43 3.83 6.22
N GLY A 10 6.58 5.08 5.80
CA GLY A 10 7.84 5.79 5.87
C GLY A 10 7.86 6.80 7.00
N THR A 11 8.94 6.81 7.78
CA THR A 11 9.12 7.73 8.90
C THR A 11 10.15 8.81 8.63
N GLY A 12 10.73 8.84 7.43
CA GLY A 12 11.82 9.75 7.07
C GLY A 12 13.20 9.14 7.25
N GLU A 13 13.35 8.18 8.16
CA GLU A 13 14.62 7.49 8.40
C GLU A 13 14.58 6.05 7.93
N SER A 14 13.40 5.44 7.93
CA SER A 14 13.25 4.06 7.49
C SER A 14 11.89 3.88 6.83
N VAL A 15 11.77 2.81 6.06
CA VAL A 15 10.51 2.44 5.42
C VAL A 15 10.18 1.00 5.82
N ALA A 16 9.04 0.83 6.47
CA ALA A 16 8.50 -0.48 6.77
C ALA A 16 7.57 -0.90 5.65
N ASN A 17 7.50 -2.19 5.37
CA ASN A 17 6.59 -2.72 4.36
C ASN A 17 5.92 -3.98 4.85
N ILE A 18 4.67 -4.17 4.40
CA ILE A 18 3.89 -5.37 4.67
C ILE A 18 3.36 -5.83 3.32
N VAL A 19 3.64 -7.08 2.96
CA VAL A 19 3.23 -7.64 1.67
C VAL A 19 2.23 -8.75 1.90
N THR A 20 1.10 -8.68 1.19
CA THR A 20 0.11 -9.75 1.18
C THR A 20 -0.11 -10.23 -0.25
N THR A 21 -0.39 -11.52 -0.41
CA THR A 21 -0.62 -12.12 -1.72
C THR A 21 -2.07 -12.56 -1.84
N HIS A 22 -2.68 -12.29 -2.99
CA HIS A 22 -4.09 -12.55 -3.25
C HIS A 22 -4.26 -13.29 -4.57
N ASP A 23 -5.29 -14.14 -4.65
CA ASP A 23 -5.56 -14.94 -5.84
C ASP A 23 -6.39 -14.21 -6.88
N THR A 24 -7.13 -13.19 -6.49
CA THR A 24 -7.99 -12.42 -7.39
C THR A 24 -7.72 -10.93 -7.23
N ILE A 25 -7.99 -10.18 -8.31
CA ILE A 25 -7.86 -8.73 -8.28
C ILE A 25 -8.85 -8.10 -7.29
N ASN A 26 -10.04 -8.69 -7.14
CA ASN A 26 -11.04 -8.16 -6.21
C ASN A 26 -10.56 -8.25 -4.76
N GLU A 27 -9.91 -9.34 -4.40
CA GLU A 27 -9.34 -9.49 -3.06
C GLU A 27 -8.20 -8.50 -2.83
N ALA A 28 -7.34 -8.33 -3.85
CA ALA A 28 -6.25 -7.38 -3.78
C ALA A 28 -6.77 -5.94 -3.63
N GLU A 29 -7.79 -5.57 -4.40
CA GLU A 29 -8.38 -4.24 -4.30
C GLU A 29 -9.05 -4.01 -2.94
N SER A 30 -9.70 -5.03 -2.38
CA SER A 30 -10.27 -4.92 -1.04
C SER A 30 -9.20 -4.59 0.00
N LYS A 31 -8.08 -5.30 -0.04
CA LYS A 31 -6.96 -5.03 0.86
C LYS A 31 -6.36 -3.66 0.61
N TYR A 32 -6.20 -3.28 -0.65
CA TYR A 32 -5.67 -1.99 -1.06
C TYR A 32 -6.51 -0.84 -0.49
N HIS A 33 -7.83 -0.90 -0.66
CA HIS A 33 -8.73 0.13 -0.14
C HIS A 33 -8.74 0.16 1.39
N GLN A 34 -8.61 -0.98 2.04
CA GLN A 34 -8.52 -1.06 3.49
C GLN A 34 -7.28 -0.32 3.99
N ILE A 35 -6.14 -0.53 3.31
CA ILE A 35 -4.89 0.17 3.65
C ILE A 35 -5.05 1.67 3.43
N LEU A 36 -5.62 2.07 2.30
CA LEU A 36 -5.80 3.49 1.99
C LEU A 36 -6.74 4.18 2.96
N GLY A 37 -7.80 3.49 3.39
CA GLY A 37 -8.71 4.03 4.39
C GLY A 37 -8.00 4.34 5.70
N ALA A 38 -7.12 3.45 6.14
CA ALA A 38 -6.30 3.67 7.33
C ALA A 38 -5.24 4.74 7.09
N ALA A 39 -4.62 4.73 5.90
CA ALA A 39 -3.56 5.68 5.56
C ALA A 39 -4.05 7.12 5.53
N ALA A 40 -5.28 7.34 5.09
CA ALA A 40 -5.85 8.69 5.00
C ALA A 40 -5.93 9.38 6.35
N VAL A 41 -6.09 8.62 7.44
CA VAL A 41 -6.22 9.15 8.80
C VAL A 41 -5.04 8.77 9.70
N SER A 42 -3.98 8.23 9.10
CA SER A 42 -2.79 7.78 9.83
C SER A 42 -1.94 8.94 10.27
N SER A 43 -1.19 8.76 11.35
CA SER A 43 -0.18 9.71 11.80
C SER A 43 1.20 9.42 11.21
N VAL A 44 1.34 8.36 10.42
CA VAL A 44 2.60 8.02 9.77
C VAL A 44 2.91 9.08 8.70
N PRO A 45 4.14 9.64 8.67
CA PRO A 45 4.47 10.72 7.72
C PRO A 45 4.24 10.36 6.26
N VAL A 46 4.57 9.13 5.85
CA VAL A 46 4.29 8.65 4.50
C VAL A 46 3.64 7.28 4.62
N HIS A 47 2.43 7.13 4.09
CA HIS A 47 1.68 5.89 4.16
C HIS A 47 1.10 5.61 2.78
N ALA A 48 1.53 4.52 2.16
CA ALA A 48 1.20 4.22 0.78
C ALA A 48 0.76 2.77 0.62
N ALA A 49 0.06 2.52 -0.47
CA ALA A 49 -0.30 1.16 -0.88
C ALA A 49 -0.09 1.00 -2.37
N VAL A 50 0.31 -0.19 -2.78
CA VAL A 50 0.58 -0.55 -4.17
C VAL A 50 0.01 -1.93 -4.45
N ILE A 51 -0.61 -2.10 -5.61
CA ILE A 51 -0.97 -3.42 -6.12
C ILE A 51 -0.04 -3.76 -7.27
N LEU A 52 0.65 -4.89 -7.14
CA LEU A 52 1.50 -5.43 -8.19
C LEU A 52 0.95 -6.75 -8.69
N THR A 53 1.21 -7.04 -9.96
CA THR A 53 1.03 -8.40 -10.47
C THR A 53 2.22 -9.26 -10.06
N ASP A 54 2.10 -10.58 -10.19
CA ASP A 54 3.22 -11.48 -9.88
C ASP A 54 4.37 -11.37 -10.87
N GLU A 55 4.22 -10.56 -11.92
CA GLU A 55 5.29 -10.22 -12.86
C GLU A 55 5.95 -8.88 -12.51
N GLY A 56 5.52 -8.25 -11.42
CA GLY A 56 6.11 -6.99 -10.98
C GLY A 56 5.53 -5.73 -11.60
N HIS A 57 4.42 -5.84 -12.32
CA HIS A 57 3.78 -4.67 -12.92
C HIS A 57 2.86 -3.98 -11.91
N SER A 58 3.04 -2.69 -11.74
CA SER A 58 2.18 -1.89 -10.87
C SER A 58 0.82 -1.68 -11.55
N MET A 59 -0.25 -2.02 -10.85
CA MET A 59 -1.62 -1.84 -11.32
C MET A 59 -2.24 -0.58 -10.74
N LYS A 60 -2.04 -0.36 -9.43
CA LYS A 60 -2.54 0.81 -8.72
C LYS A 60 -1.55 1.19 -7.65
N HIS A 61 -1.45 2.48 -7.37
CA HIS A 61 -0.66 2.96 -6.26
C HIS A 61 -1.25 4.28 -5.77
N GLU A 62 -1.15 4.52 -4.47
CA GLU A 62 -1.59 5.77 -3.86
C GLU A 62 -0.74 6.03 -2.62
N CYS A 63 -0.51 7.28 -2.33
CA CYS A 63 0.31 7.67 -1.20
C CYS A 63 -0.32 8.86 -0.48
N TYR A 64 -0.42 8.75 0.84
CA TYR A 64 -0.80 9.86 1.69
C TYR A 64 0.42 10.34 2.46
N LYS A 65 0.65 11.63 2.44
CA LYS A 65 1.75 12.27 3.17
C LYS A 65 1.17 13.14 4.28
N HIS A 66 1.61 12.88 5.50
CA HIS A 66 1.19 13.61 6.69
C HIS A 66 2.38 14.32 7.31
N ILE A 67 3.12 15.04 6.48
CA ILE A 67 4.31 15.75 6.90
C ILE A 67 3.90 17.14 7.34
N THR A 68 4.28 17.50 8.57
CA THR A 68 4.06 18.83 9.12
C THR A 68 5.36 19.62 8.98
N GLU A 69 5.26 20.76 8.35
CA GLU A 69 6.39 21.67 8.22
C GLU A 69 6.33 22.78 9.25
#